data_d883516930e0cd0730f0086d117832b5
#
_entry.id   d883516930e0cd0730f0086d117832b5
#
_cell.length_a   1.000
_cell.length_b   1.000
_cell.length_c   1.000
_cell.angle_alpha   90.00
_cell.angle_beta   90.00
_cell.angle_gamma   90.00
#
_symmetry.space_group_name_H-M   'P 1'
#
loop_
_entity.id
_entity.type
_entity.pdbx_description
1 polymer ?
#
loop_
_entity_poly.entity_id
_entity_poly.type
_entity_poly.pdbx_seq_one_letter_code
_entity_poly.pdbx_strand_id
1 'polypeptide(L)'
;SEIWPNFILEIKSKKIPLAIINGRITKKTFKKWMLISNFAKKIFSSFDLCLPSSAESQTYLEKLNAKNIKYIGNLKFASSIEMKKFNIENEKFFNKKKFWCAASTHKGEENIILRTHIEIKRKYKNILTIIIPRHINRSIYVQKLSKKFNLSSQVLNDKDAINDNVEILIINSFGVMPKYFNYCKNIFIGKSFIKKIEND
;
A
#
# COMPACT_ATOMS: atom_id res chain seq x y z
N SER A 1 -3.66 -3.28 15.51
CA SER A 1 -4.14 -4.67 15.58
C SER A 1 -5.56 -4.70 16.14
N GLU A 2 -6.36 -5.55 15.58
CA GLU A 2 -7.80 -5.63 15.83
C GLU A 2 -8.11 -6.71 16.87
N ILE A 3 -7.30 -6.80 17.92
CA ILE A 3 -7.54 -7.70 19.04
C ILE A 3 -8.42 -6.97 20.05
N TRP A 4 -9.66 -7.44 20.19
CA TRP A 4 -10.70 -6.91 21.08
C TRP A 4 -10.90 -7.86 22.27
N PRO A 5 -10.26 -7.62 23.42
CA PRO A 5 -10.24 -8.60 24.52
C PRO A 5 -11.61 -9.07 24.99
N ASN A 6 -12.54 -8.14 25.23
CA ASN A 6 -13.89 -8.49 25.70
C ASN A 6 -14.63 -9.38 24.70
N PHE A 7 -14.49 -9.10 23.41
CA PHE A 7 -15.11 -9.90 22.35
C PHE A 7 -14.52 -11.32 22.30
N ILE A 8 -13.20 -11.44 22.45
CA ILE A 8 -12.52 -12.74 22.46
C ILE A 8 -12.94 -13.58 23.66
N LEU A 9 -13.02 -12.97 24.85
CA LEU A 9 -13.44 -13.67 26.06
C LEU A 9 -14.90 -14.12 25.97
N GLU A 10 -15.78 -13.30 25.43
CA GLU A 10 -17.19 -13.64 25.22
C GLU A 10 -17.36 -14.81 24.24
N ILE A 11 -16.66 -14.79 23.11
CA ILE A 11 -16.68 -15.90 22.14
C ILE A 11 -16.16 -17.18 22.80
N LYS A 12 -15.06 -17.07 23.57
CA LYS A 12 -14.47 -18.23 24.25
C LYS A 12 -15.40 -18.81 25.32
N SER A 13 -16.16 -17.96 26.04
CA SER A 13 -17.15 -18.42 27.02
C SER A 13 -18.25 -19.28 26.37
N LYS A 14 -18.59 -18.98 25.11
CA LYS A 14 -19.55 -19.72 24.30
C LYS A 14 -18.95 -20.94 23.59
N LYS A 15 -17.69 -21.28 23.87
CA LYS A 15 -16.95 -22.40 23.27
C LYS A 15 -16.87 -22.37 21.73
N ILE A 16 -16.94 -21.17 21.15
CA ILE A 16 -16.81 -20.98 19.71
C ILE A 16 -15.30 -20.97 19.35
N PRO A 17 -14.86 -21.77 18.36
CA PRO A 17 -13.47 -21.78 17.91
C PRO A 17 -13.04 -20.43 17.35
N LEU A 18 -11.82 -19.99 17.69
CA LEU A 18 -11.24 -18.72 17.26
C LEU A 18 -9.94 -18.94 16.50
N ALA A 19 -9.79 -18.27 15.34
CA ALA A 19 -8.55 -18.26 14.59
C ALA A 19 -8.04 -16.85 14.30
N ILE A 20 -6.73 -16.66 14.40
CA ILE A 20 -6.04 -15.48 13.86
C ILE A 20 -5.51 -15.85 12.48
N ILE A 21 -5.98 -15.17 11.44
CA ILE A 21 -5.51 -15.35 10.05
C ILE A 21 -4.69 -14.15 9.63
N ASN A 22 -3.49 -14.39 9.09
CA ASN A 22 -2.54 -13.35 8.67
C ASN A 22 -2.17 -12.38 9.80
N GLY A 23 -2.04 -12.91 11.03
CA GLY A 23 -1.82 -12.13 12.25
C GLY A 23 -0.49 -11.37 12.20
N ARG A 24 -0.55 -10.04 12.36
CA ARG A 24 0.63 -9.19 12.42
C ARG A 24 0.79 -8.58 13.80
N ILE A 25 1.88 -8.92 14.47
CA ILE A 25 2.29 -8.30 15.74
C ILE A 25 3.64 -7.61 15.51
N THR A 26 3.68 -6.29 15.68
CA THR A 26 4.92 -5.52 15.61
C THR A 26 5.61 -5.47 16.97
N LYS A 27 6.93 -5.22 17.00
CA LYS A 27 7.71 -5.01 18.23
C LYS A 27 7.03 -3.99 19.18
N LYS A 28 6.50 -2.89 18.63
CA LYS A 28 5.77 -1.86 19.40
C LYS A 28 4.49 -2.43 20.03
N THR A 29 3.72 -3.18 19.27
CA THR A 29 2.48 -3.80 19.76
C THR A 29 2.77 -4.89 20.78
N PHE A 30 3.78 -5.73 20.54
CA PHE A 30 4.23 -6.74 21.50
C PHE A 30 4.63 -6.13 22.85
N LYS A 31 5.49 -5.07 22.84
CA LYS A 31 5.87 -4.37 24.07
C LYS A 31 4.66 -3.85 24.85
N LYS A 32 3.62 -3.32 24.17
CA LYS A 32 2.40 -2.86 24.84
C LYS A 32 1.64 -4.00 25.50
N TRP A 33 1.53 -5.16 24.84
CA TRP A 33 0.91 -6.35 25.44
C TRP A 33 1.70 -6.89 26.64
N MET A 34 3.02 -6.80 26.61
CA MET A 34 3.87 -7.25 27.72
C MET A 34 3.72 -6.40 29.00
N LEU A 35 3.23 -5.16 28.91
CA LEU A 35 2.89 -4.36 30.11
C LEU A 35 1.77 -5.01 30.96
N ILE A 36 0.93 -5.81 30.33
CA ILE A 36 -0.17 -6.56 30.96
C ILE A 36 -0.04 -8.05 30.65
N SER A 37 1.13 -8.62 30.87
CA SER A 37 1.55 -9.92 30.32
C SER A 37 0.61 -11.07 30.68
N ASN A 38 0.13 -11.16 31.93
CA ASN A 38 -0.78 -12.22 32.36
C ASN A 38 -2.13 -12.15 31.62
N PHE A 39 -2.67 -10.95 31.46
CA PHE A 39 -3.89 -10.74 30.71
C PHE A 39 -3.68 -11.01 29.22
N ALA A 40 -2.58 -10.54 28.65
CA ALA A 40 -2.22 -10.79 27.26
C ALA A 40 -2.12 -12.31 26.98
N LYS A 41 -1.41 -13.06 27.81
CA LYS A 41 -1.31 -14.52 27.69
C LYS A 41 -2.68 -15.21 27.74
N LYS A 42 -3.58 -14.77 28.62
CA LYS A 42 -4.96 -15.27 28.69
C LYS A 42 -5.71 -15.02 27.37
N ILE A 43 -5.61 -13.82 26.79
CA ILE A 43 -6.26 -13.46 25.53
C ILE A 43 -5.70 -14.28 24.37
N PHE A 44 -4.37 -14.34 24.22
CA PHE A 44 -3.75 -15.03 23.09
C PHE A 44 -3.86 -16.55 23.19
N SER A 45 -3.90 -17.14 24.39
CA SER A 45 -4.17 -18.58 24.56
C SER A 45 -5.63 -18.97 24.26
N SER A 46 -6.52 -18.01 24.08
CA SER A 46 -7.91 -18.26 23.70
C SER A 46 -8.10 -18.60 22.23
N PHE A 47 -7.09 -18.37 21.40
CA PHE A 47 -7.16 -18.73 19.99
C PHE A 47 -6.81 -20.22 19.79
N ASP A 48 -7.64 -20.90 19.01
CA ASP A 48 -7.47 -22.33 18.69
C ASP A 48 -6.49 -22.53 17.52
N LEU A 49 -6.29 -21.52 16.67
CA LEU A 49 -5.34 -21.51 15.57
C LEU A 49 -4.77 -20.11 15.36
N CYS A 50 -3.47 -20.01 15.13
CA CYS A 50 -2.79 -18.75 14.80
C CYS A 50 -1.94 -18.92 13.54
N LEU A 51 -2.27 -18.16 12.50
CA LEU A 51 -1.51 -18.07 11.25
C LEU A 51 -0.84 -16.68 11.16
N PRO A 52 0.42 -16.55 11.65
CA PRO A 52 1.15 -15.28 11.60
C PRO A 52 1.52 -14.88 10.16
N SER A 53 1.63 -13.57 9.92
CA SER A 53 2.02 -13.02 8.61
C SER A 53 3.53 -12.94 8.39
N SER A 54 4.34 -13.20 9.44
CA SER A 54 5.81 -13.16 9.38
C SER A 54 6.41 -14.00 10.52
N ALA A 55 7.66 -14.42 10.37
CA ALA A 55 8.41 -15.13 11.42
C ALA A 55 8.54 -14.28 12.69
N GLU A 56 8.71 -12.95 12.57
CA GLU A 56 8.72 -12.05 13.73
C GLU A 56 7.37 -12.09 14.49
N SER A 57 6.25 -12.07 13.77
CA SER A 57 4.92 -12.17 14.38
C SER A 57 4.69 -13.55 15.03
N GLN A 58 5.23 -14.62 14.45
CA GLN A 58 5.23 -15.95 15.05
C GLN A 58 5.91 -15.93 16.42
N THR A 59 7.15 -15.44 16.50
CA THR A 59 7.91 -15.33 17.74
C THR A 59 7.17 -14.55 18.83
N TYR A 60 6.48 -13.48 18.45
CA TYR A 60 5.69 -12.71 19.42
C TYR A 60 4.43 -13.43 19.88
N LEU A 61 3.76 -14.17 19.00
CA LEU A 61 2.60 -15.00 19.38
C LEU A 61 3.01 -16.11 20.34
N GLU A 62 4.15 -16.77 20.13
CA GLU A 62 4.71 -17.78 21.02
C GLU A 62 4.97 -17.20 22.43
N LYS A 63 5.60 -16.03 22.51
CA LYS A 63 5.86 -15.31 23.77
C LYS A 63 4.58 -14.86 24.48
N LEU A 64 3.49 -14.65 23.74
CA LEU A 64 2.16 -14.33 24.24
C LEU A 64 1.33 -15.58 24.57
N ASN A 65 1.94 -16.76 24.53
CA ASN A 65 1.31 -18.05 24.86
C ASN A 65 0.14 -18.45 23.94
N ALA A 66 0.19 -18.00 22.67
CA ALA A 66 -0.74 -18.48 21.65
C ALA A 66 -0.49 -19.96 21.34
N LYS A 67 -1.56 -20.69 21.02
CA LYS A 67 -1.51 -22.13 20.72
C LYS A 67 -1.64 -22.37 19.21
N ASN A 68 -1.25 -23.58 18.76
CA ASN A 68 -1.40 -24.03 17.38
C ASN A 68 -0.94 -22.98 16.35
N ILE A 69 0.28 -22.50 16.51
CA ILE A 69 0.86 -21.50 15.60
C ILE A 69 1.42 -22.23 14.38
N LYS A 70 0.94 -21.85 13.19
CA LYS A 70 1.44 -22.37 11.90
C LYS A 70 1.81 -21.20 10.99
N TYR A 71 3.10 -21.04 10.69
CA TYR A 71 3.57 -20.05 9.76
C TYR A 71 3.49 -20.60 8.33
N ILE A 72 2.56 -20.08 7.54
CA ILE A 72 2.31 -20.46 6.14
C ILE A 72 2.68 -19.34 5.15
N GLY A 73 3.34 -18.28 5.65
CA GLY A 73 3.64 -17.08 4.87
C GLY A 73 2.56 -16.01 4.99
N ASN A 74 2.75 -14.92 4.24
CA ASN A 74 1.80 -13.81 4.26
C ASN A 74 0.76 -13.99 3.15
N LEU A 75 -0.51 -14.11 3.52
CA LEU A 75 -1.63 -14.31 2.61
C LEU A 75 -1.77 -13.21 1.55
N LYS A 76 -1.22 -12.03 1.80
CA LYS A 76 -1.19 -10.96 0.79
C LYS A 76 -0.37 -11.34 -0.46
N PHE A 77 0.54 -12.31 -0.34
CA PHE A 77 1.33 -12.82 -1.47
C PHE A 77 0.74 -14.09 -2.10
N ALA A 78 -0.29 -14.68 -1.47
CA ALA A 78 -0.94 -15.89 -1.98
C ALA A 78 -1.99 -15.59 -3.07
N SER A 79 -2.47 -14.34 -3.16
CA SER A 79 -3.36 -13.97 -4.26
C SER A 79 -2.54 -13.89 -5.55
N SER A 80 -2.86 -14.72 -6.53
CA SER A 80 -2.47 -14.48 -7.91
C SER A 80 -2.97 -13.08 -8.27
N ILE A 81 -2.04 -12.16 -8.54
CA ILE A 81 -2.39 -10.84 -9.03
C ILE A 81 -2.93 -11.09 -10.44
N GLU A 82 -4.26 -11.08 -10.60
CA GLU A 82 -4.84 -11.02 -11.94
C GLU A 82 -4.25 -9.81 -12.64
N MET A 83 -3.43 -10.07 -13.65
CA MET A 83 -2.80 -9.03 -14.45
C MET A 83 -3.85 -8.39 -15.35
N LYS A 84 -4.60 -7.41 -14.80
CA LYS A 84 -5.51 -6.60 -15.60
C LYS A 84 -4.68 -5.87 -16.66
N LYS A 85 -4.93 -6.18 -17.92
CA LYS A 85 -4.31 -5.47 -19.04
C LYS A 85 -4.98 -4.11 -19.26
N PHE A 86 -4.29 -3.19 -19.91
CA PHE A 86 -4.90 -1.96 -20.43
C PHE A 86 -5.84 -2.31 -21.60
N ASN A 87 -6.76 -1.38 -21.90
CA ASN A 87 -7.42 -1.43 -23.20
C ASN A 87 -6.37 -1.18 -24.30
N ILE A 88 -6.70 -1.58 -25.52
CA ILE A 88 -5.76 -1.58 -26.66
C ILE A 88 -5.20 -0.17 -26.92
N GLU A 89 -6.00 0.88 -26.76
CA GLU A 89 -5.59 2.28 -26.99
C GLU A 89 -4.57 2.74 -25.96
N ASN A 90 -4.83 2.50 -24.66
CA ASN A 90 -3.93 2.86 -23.59
C ASN A 90 -2.63 2.03 -23.64
N GLU A 91 -2.69 0.77 -24.07
CA GLU A 91 -1.50 -0.06 -24.27
C GLU A 91 -0.61 0.51 -25.38
N LYS A 92 -1.19 0.92 -26.51
CA LYS A 92 -0.46 1.61 -27.60
C LYS A 92 0.18 2.91 -27.11
N PHE A 93 -0.49 3.66 -26.24
CA PHE A 93 0.04 4.89 -25.66
C PHE A 93 1.29 4.61 -24.83
N PHE A 94 1.25 3.63 -23.91
CA PHE A 94 2.39 3.29 -23.06
C PHE A 94 3.58 2.73 -23.85
N ASN A 95 3.34 2.00 -24.92
CA ASN A 95 4.41 1.47 -25.77
C ASN A 95 5.20 2.57 -26.51
N LYS A 96 4.61 3.75 -26.70
CA LYS A 96 5.23 4.89 -27.40
C LYS A 96 5.98 5.85 -26.48
N LYS A 97 5.77 5.80 -25.16
CA LYS A 97 6.32 6.77 -24.20
C LYS A 97 7.30 6.13 -23.22
N LYS A 98 8.33 6.89 -22.84
CA LYS A 98 9.12 6.57 -21.65
C LYS A 98 8.35 7.07 -20.44
N PHE A 99 8.23 6.24 -19.41
CA PHE A 99 7.52 6.62 -18.21
C PHE A 99 8.09 5.95 -16.95
N TRP A 100 7.76 6.53 -15.83
CA TRP A 100 8.00 5.98 -14.50
C TRP A 100 6.77 6.19 -13.63
N CYS A 101 6.68 5.45 -12.52
CA CYS A 101 5.51 5.46 -11.66
C CYS A 101 5.90 5.87 -10.23
N ALA A 102 5.14 6.79 -9.65
CA ALA A 102 5.17 7.10 -8.23
C ALA A 102 3.88 6.57 -7.60
N ALA A 103 3.98 5.44 -6.90
CA ALA A 103 2.85 4.71 -6.35
C ALA A 103 2.69 4.93 -4.85
N SER A 104 1.43 4.94 -4.38
CA SER A 104 1.08 5.11 -2.97
C SER A 104 1.62 6.39 -2.35
N THR A 105 1.58 7.51 -3.10
CA THR A 105 2.14 8.79 -2.68
C THR A 105 1.35 9.43 -1.54
N HIS A 106 2.06 10.12 -0.65
CA HIS A 106 1.51 10.81 0.51
C HIS A 106 1.65 12.33 0.37
N LYS A 107 0.95 13.07 1.24
CA LYS A 107 1.02 14.54 1.30
C LYS A 107 2.47 15.01 1.38
N GLY A 108 2.86 15.92 0.49
CA GLY A 108 4.22 16.49 0.39
C GLY A 108 5.12 15.76 -0.62
N GLU A 109 4.99 14.44 -0.79
CA GLU A 109 5.81 13.69 -1.75
C GLU A 109 5.53 14.11 -3.20
N GLU A 110 4.28 14.48 -3.51
CA GLU A 110 3.91 14.89 -4.86
C GLU A 110 4.67 16.13 -5.35
N ASN A 111 5.04 17.05 -4.44
CA ASN A 111 5.91 18.19 -4.80
C ASN A 111 7.29 17.72 -5.30
N ILE A 112 7.88 16.76 -4.60
CA ILE A 112 9.19 16.19 -4.97
C ILE A 112 9.07 15.47 -6.30
N ILE A 113 8.02 14.67 -6.48
CA ILE A 113 7.75 13.91 -7.70
C ILE A 113 7.63 14.85 -8.91
N LEU A 114 6.86 15.94 -8.79
CA LEU A 114 6.68 16.91 -9.89
C LEU A 114 7.98 17.66 -10.22
N ARG A 115 8.77 18.03 -9.21
CA ARG A 115 10.12 18.60 -9.44
C ARG A 115 11.05 17.59 -10.14
N THR A 116 11.02 16.33 -9.70
CA THR A 116 11.79 15.24 -10.32
C THR A 116 11.35 15.05 -11.78
N HIS A 117 10.05 15.12 -12.08
CA HIS A 117 9.57 15.08 -13.46
C HIS A 117 10.20 16.20 -14.31
N ILE A 118 10.21 17.44 -13.82
CA ILE A 118 10.80 18.59 -14.53
C ILE A 118 12.30 18.34 -14.83
N GLU A 119 13.05 17.84 -13.85
CA GLU A 119 14.47 17.54 -14.06
C GLU A 119 14.68 16.41 -15.09
N ILE A 120 13.88 15.35 -15.02
CA ILE A 120 13.96 14.24 -15.98
C ILE A 120 13.56 14.72 -17.38
N LYS A 121 12.55 15.60 -17.51
CA LYS A 121 12.07 16.15 -18.77
C LYS A 121 13.15 16.93 -19.52
N ARG A 122 14.11 17.55 -18.83
CA ARG A 122 15.26 18.22 -19.46
C ARG A 122 16.05 17.27 -20.37
N LYS A 123 16.19 16.00 -19.95
CA LYS A 123 16.91 14.96 -20.71
C LYS A 123 15.98 14.16 -21.62
N TYR A 124 14.73 13.92 -21.20
CA TYR A 124 13.76 13.10 -21.91
C TYR A 124 12.47 13.89 -22.15
N LYS A 125 12.40 14.64 -23.25
CA LYS A 125 11.30 15.57 -23.57
C LYS A 125 9.89 14.93 -23.50
N ASN A 126 9.77 13.65 -23.87
CA ASN A 126 8.49 12.92 -23.92
C ASN A 126 8.27 12.00 -22.72
N ILE A 127 8.88 12.33 -21.56
CA ILE A 127 8.69 11.52 -20.34
C ILE A 127 7.27 11.70 -19.80
N LEU A 128 6.66 10.62 -19.37
CA LEU A 128 5.41 10.60 -18.62
C LEU A 128 5.68 10.21 -17.16
N THR A 129 5.06 10.89 -16.22
CA THR A 129 5.03 10.47 -14.81
C THR A 129 3.64 10.01 -14.44
N ILE A 130 3.54 8.78 -13.96
CA ILE A 130 2.30 8.22 -13.44
C ILE A 130 2.31 8.40 -11.92
N ILE A 131 1.29 9.05 -11.37
CA ILE A 131 1.12 9.23 -9.93
C ILE A 131 -0.11 8.45 -9.48
N ILE A 132 0.08 7.51 -8.55
CA ILE A 132 -0.99 6.75 -7.93
C ILE A 132 -1.05 7.16 -6.45
N PRO A 133 -1.92 8.10 -6.06
CA PRO A 133 -2.03 8.55 -4.68
C PRO A 133 -2.46 7.42 -3.74
N ARG A 134 -1.96 7.41 -2.50
CA ARG A 134 -2.41 6.47 -1.46
C ARG A 134 -3.91 6.57 -1.21
N HIS A 135 -4.45 7.79 -1.30
CA HIS A 135 -5.87 8.09 -1.15
C HIS A 135 -6.37 8.78 -2.42
N ILE A 136 -7.32 8.16 -3.09
CA ILE A 136 -7.85 8.63 -4.39
C ILE A 136 -8.47 10.04 -4.31
N ASN A 137 -9.03 10.42 -3.17
CA ASN A 137 -9.58 11.77 -2.96
C ASN A 137 -8.52 12.89 -3.11
N ARG A 138 -7.23 12.55 -3.15
CA ARG A 138 -6.13 13.49 -3.41
C ARG A 138 -5.87 13.76 -4.89
N SER A 139 -6.47 12.99 -5.79
CA SER A 139 -6.21 13.11 -7.24
C SER A 139 -6.42 14.52 -7.77
N ILE A 140 -7.50 15.17 -7.33
CA ILE A 140 -7.80 16.58 -7.73
C ILE A 140 -6.77 17.55 -7.13
N TYR A 141 -6.30 17.31 -5.90
CA TYR A 141 -5.23 18.13 -5.31
C TYR A 141 -3.93 18.00 -6.11
N VAL A 142 -3.54 16.79 -6.47
CA VAL A 142 -2.33 16.52 -7.27
C VAL A 142 -2.45 17.19 -8.65
N GLN A 143 -3.63 17.16 -9.27
CA GLN A 143 -3.88 17.86 -10.53
C GLN A 143 -3.71 19.38 -10.40
N LYS A 144 -4.29 19.98 -9.34
CA LYS A 144 -4.11 21.42 -9.06
C LYS A 144 -2.64 21.76 -8.82
N LEU A 145 -1.91 20.88 -8.14
CA LEU A 145 -0.49 21.04 -7.90
C LEU A 145 0.32 20.98 -9.20
N SER A 146 0.03 20.02 -10.10
CA SER A 146 0.67 19.91 -11.40
C SER A 146 0.50 21.19 -12.24
N LYS A 147 -0.69 21.80 -12.20
CA LYS A 147 -0.95 23.09 -12.87
C LYS A 147 -0.06 24.22 -12.32
N LYS A 148 0.22 24.25 -11.00
CA LYS A 148 1.14 25.24 -10.41
C LYS A 148 2.59 25.09 -10.92
N PHE A 149 2.96 23.90 -11.35
CA PHE A 149 4.25 23.62 -11.99
C PHE A 149 4.22 23.77 -13.53
N ASN A 150 3.13 24.30 -14.08
CA ASN A 150 2.91 24.43 -15.54
C ASN A 150 3.05 23.09 -16.29
N LEU A 151 2.60 21.99 -15.66
CA LEU A 151 2.62 20.66 -16.26
C LEU A 151 1.22 20.25 -16.71
N SER A 152 1.11 19.70 -17.92
CA SER A 152 -0.13 19.13 -18.41
C SER A 152 -0.45 17.85 -17.63
N SER A 153 -1.66 17.75 -17.09
CA SER A 153 -2.04 16.63 -16.24
C SER A 153 -3.46 16.16 -16.48
N GLN A 154 -3.65 14.86 -16.38
CA GLN A 154 -4.96 14.21 -16.47
C GLN A 154 -5.20 13.32 -15.27
N VAL A 155 -6.39 13.44 -14.67
CA VAL A 155 -6.91 12.46 -13.72
C VAL A 155 -7.60 11.37 -14.54
N LEU A 156 -7.14 10.13 -14.39
CA LEU A 156 -7.60 8.97 -15.13
C LEU A 156 -8.48 8.07 -14.26
N ASN A 157 -9.71 7.84 -14.68
CA ASN A 157 -10.59 6.81 -14.16
C ASN A 157 -10.50 5.53 -15.02
N ASP A 158 -11.11 4.43 -14.55
CA ASP A 158 -10.89 3.08 -15.13
C ASP A 158 -11.20 2.96 -16.63
N LYS A 159 -12.12 3.76 -17.16
CA LYS A 159 -12.58 3.69 -18.58
C LYS A 159 -12.09 4.85 -19.45
N ASP A 160 -11.37 5.79 -18.86
CA ASP A 160 -10.95 7.00 -19.57
C ASP A 160 -9.85 6.67 -20.60
N ALA A 161 -9.89 7.36 -21.73
CA ALA A 161 -8.78 7.40 -22.68
C ALA A 161 -7.69 8.36 -22.16
N ILE A 162 -6.44 8.03 -22.47
CA ILE A 162 -5.29 8.87 -22.09
C ILE A 162 -5.04 9.89 -23.20
N ASN A 163 -4.93 11.17 -22.84
CA ASN A 163 -4.59 12.24 -23.78
C ASN A 163 -3.12 12.16 -24.20
N ASP A 164 -2.82 12.27 -25.48
CA ASP A 164 -1.47 12.11 -26.02
C ASP A 164 -0.44 13.12 -25.46
N ASN A 165 -0.88 14.32 -25.13
CA ASN A 165 -0.03 15.41 -24.67
C ASN A 165 0.09 15.50 -23.14
N VAL A 166 -0.37 14.47 -22.40
CA VAL A 166 -0.27 14.46 -20.94
C VAL A 166 1.17 14.19 -20.48
N GLU A 167 1.62 14.94 -19.49
CA GLU A 167 2.92 14.78 -18.84
C GLU A 167 2.79 14.08 -17.48
N ILE A 168 1.70 14.36 -16.77
CA ILE A 168 1.41 13.78 -15.45
C ILE A 168 0.07 13.04 -15.51
N LEU A 169 0.11 11.75 -15.39
CA LEU A 169 -1.07 10.89 -15.34
C LEU A 169 -1.38 10.55 -13.90
N ILE A 170 -2.52 11.00 -13.39
CA ILE A 170 -2.93 10.80 -11.99
C ILE A 170 -4.02 9.75 -11.95
N ILE A 171 -3.76 8.64 -11.29
CA ILE A 171 -4.67 7.50 -11.26
C ILE A 171 -5.68 7.66 -10.13
N ASN A 172 -6.97 7.62 -10.49
CA ASN A 172 -8.10 7.79 -9.58
C ASN A 172 -8.92 6.50 -9.43
N SER A 173 -8.22 5.37 -9.22
CA SER A 173 -8.85 4.06 -9.11
C SER A 173 -8.16 3.19 -8.06
N PHE A 174 -8.93 2.33 -7.39
CA PHE A 174 -8.40 1.37 -6.42
C PHE A 174 -7.93 0.06 -7.07
N GLY A 175 -6.91 -0.57 -6.47
CA GLY A 175 -6.47 -1.92 -6.85
C GLY A 175 -5.76 -2.03 -8.19
N VAL A 176 -5.40 -0.90 -8.82
CA VAL A 176 -4.83 -0.85 -10.18
C VAL A 176 -3.30 -0.84 -10.23
N MET A 177 -2.62 -0.71 -9.08
CA MET A 177 -1.16 -0.67 -9.03
C MET A 177 -0.48 -1.81 -9.80
N PRO A 178 -0.90 -3.09 -9.65
CA PRO A 178 -0.26 -4.19 -10.37
C PRO A 178 -0.29 -4.02 -11.90
N LYS A 179 -1.38 -3.45 -12.43
CA LYS A 179 -1.53 -3.14 -13.84
C LYS A 179 -0.44 -2.21 -14.36
N TYR A 180 -0.12 -1.14 -13.60
CA TYR A 180 0.92 -0.18 -13.97
C TYR A 180 2.33 -0.73 -13.73
N PHE A 181 2.53 -1.52 -12.68
CA PHE A 181 3.83 -2.09 -12.35
C PHE A 181 4.37 -3.04 -13.43
N ASN A 182 3.50 -3.74 -14.13
CA ASN A 182 3.89 -4.61 -15.23
C ASN A 182 4.53 -3.85 -16.41
N TYR A 183 4.18 -2.59 -16.61
CA TYR A 183 4.69 -1.75 -17.70
C TYR A 183 5.81 -0.81 -17.24
N CYS A 184 5.95 -0.55 -15.94
CA CYS A 184 6.93 0.39 -15.39
C CYS A 184 8.25 -0.30 -15.06
N LYS A 185 9.37 0.17 -15.66
CA LYS A 185 10.72 -0.26 -15.27
C LYS A 185 11.20 0.41 -13.98
N ASN A 186 10.73 1.61 -13.68
CA ASN A 186 11.15 2.40 -12.52
C ASN A 186 9.93 2.81 -11.70
N ILE A 187 9.90 2.41 -10.43
CA ILE A 187 8.77 2.66 -9.53
C ILE A 187 9.29 3.26 -8.22
N PHE A 188 8.77 4.43 -7.86
CA PHE A 188 8.92 5.00 -6.53
C PHE A 188 7.71 4.57 -5.69
N ILE A 189 7.95 4.09 -4.48
CA ILE A 189 6.89 3.77 -3.50
C ILE A 189 6.86 4.84 -2.42
N GLY A 190 5.72 5.48 -2.25
CA GLY A 190 5.51 6.55 -1.27
C GLY A 190 5.73 6.10 0.19
N LYS A 191 5.80 7.07 1.08
CA LYS A 191 6.19 6.96 2.49
C LYS A 191 7.70 6.80 2.72
N SER A 192 8.52 6.97 1.68
CA SER A 192 9.97 6.87 1.80
C SER A 192 10.61 8.16 2.32
N PHE A 193 9.95 9.32 2.15
CA PHE A 193 10.47 10.65 2.52
C PHE A 193 9.82 11.29 3.75
N ILE A 194 8.70 10.75 4.28
CA ILE A 194 7.87 11.40 5.31
C ILE A 194 8.65 11.75 6.60
N LYS A 195 9.68 11.00 6.96
CA LYS A 195 10.49 11.31 8.15
C LYS A 195 11.30 12.63 8.05
N LYS A 196 11.46 13.18 6.83
CA LYS A 196 12.19 14.43 6.61
C LYS A 196 11.28 15.65 6.42
N ILE A 197 9.99 15.41 6.10
CA ILE A 197 9.02 16.47 5.76
C ILE A 197 8.27 16.97 7.01
N GLU A 198 8.20 16.17 8.08
CA GLU A 198 7.54 16.55 9.35
C GLU A 198 8.43 17.40 10.27
N ASN A 199 9.70 17.63 9.91
CA ASN A 199 10.68 18.41 10.70
C ASN A 199 11.10 19.72 10.04
N ASP A 200 10.46 20.16 8.96
CA ASP A 200 10.55 21.47 8.33
C ASP A 200 9.15 22.18 8.38
#